data_99af1343c237ef61fba1fa19271c3db4
#
_entry.id   99af1343c237ef61fba1fa19271c3db4
#
_cell.length_a   1.000
_cell.length_b   1.000
_cell.length_c   1.000
_cell.angle_alpha   90.00
_cell.angle_beta   90.00
_cell.angle_gamma   90.00
#
_symmetry.space_group_name_H-M   'P 1'
#
loop_
_entity.id
_entity.type
_entity.pdbx_description
1 polymer ?
#
loop_
_entity_poly.entity_id
_entity_poly.type
_entity_poly.pdbx_seq_one_letter_code
_entity_poly.pdbx_strand_id
1 'polypeptide(L)'
;MSALSRFEQFMESMVEDSVSRLFRSPVQPAEIAKRLERAMESNQTISVRRVIVPHRYRVYLHPQDYRDFPARLRLDLEREMATYLNDLALERKFTLLEHPKVLMSEDPAVPRHTIQVAIETADPHAGDANSSTQVLSATGQQHANARNGRTAALLIETTGGMHRMPLASTLLTIGRGLNNDIILEDPRVSRNHAQLRYKSRRFWINDLGTTNGTFINGERISEADLRHGDVISLGGLELTFEEG
;
A
#
# COMPACT_ATOMS: atom_id res chain seq x y z
N MET A 1 -5.15 25.19 2.95
CA MET A 1 -6.41 24.45 3.09
C MET A 1 -6.04 22.96 3.05
N SER A 2 -6.64 22.15 3.92
CA SER A 2 -6.37 20.72 3.92
C SER A 2 -7.05 20.02 2.73
N ALA A 3 -6.55 18.84 2.33
CA ALA A 3 -7.15 18.01 1.29
C ALA A 3 -8.64 17.74 1.60
N LEU A 4 -8.94 17.44 2.86
CA LEU A 4 -10.31 17.22 3.31
C LEU A 4 -11.20 18.46 3.13
N SER A 5 -10.70 19.67 3.48
CA SER A 5 -11.48 20.91 3.33
C SER A 5 -11.82 21.22 1.88
N ARG A 6 -10.93 20.91 0.94
CA ARG A 6 -11.22 21.07 -0.50
C ARG A 6 -12.27 20.09 -0.97
N PHE A 7 -12.18 18.83 -0.53
CA PHE A 7 -13.16 17.81 -0.87
C PHE A 7 -14.54 18.16 -0.29
N GLU A 8 -14.60 18.66 0.94
CA GLU A 8 -15.84 19.16 1.55
C GLU A 8 -16.44 20.35 0.76
N GLN A 9 -15.63 21.34 0.35
CA GLN A 9 -16.08 22.44 -0.49
C GLN A 9 -16.61 21.96 -1.85
N PHE A 10 -15.96 20.97 -2.47
CA PHE A 10 -16.46 20.37 -3.70
C PHE A 10 -17.83 19.72 -3.45
N MET A 11 -17.99 18.98 -2.35
CA MET A 11 -19.27 18.37 -1.99
C MET A 11 -20.36 19.43 -1.75
N GLU A 12 -20.03 20.54 -1.10
CA GLU A 12 -20.95 21.65 -0.90
C GLU A 12 -21.34 22.34 -2.21
N SER A 13 -20.39 22.49 -3.15
CA SER A 13 -20.67 23.11 -4.46
C SER A 13 -21.59 22.27 -5.34
N MET A 14 -21.67 20.95 -5.08
CA MET A 14 -22.59 20.05 -5.79
C MET A 14 -24.05 20.14 -5.33
N VAL A 15 -24.36 20.91 -4.29
CA VAL A 15 -25.69 20.93 -3.63
C VAL A 15 -26.79 21.61 -4.46
N GLU A 16 -26.44 22.27 -5.56
CA GLU A 16 -27.44 23.09 -6.34
C GLU A 16 -28.25 22.28 -7.33
N ASP A 17 -29.01 21.36 -7.18
CA ASP A 17 -30.12 20.79 -7.98
C ASP A 17 -30.20 19.25 -8.17
N SER A 18 -29.12 18.51 -8.05
CA SER A 18 -29.22 17.05 -8.32
C SER A 18 -28.83 16.16 -7.14
N VAL A 19 -28.30 16.76 -6.08
CA VAL A 19 -27.55 16.07 -5.02
C VAL A 19 -28.37 15.79 -3.75
N SER A 20 -29.57 16.34 -3.63
CA SER A 20 -30.47 16.02 -2.51
C SER A 20 -30.79 14.53 -2.37
N ARG A 21 -30.65 13.75 -3.46
CA ARG A 21 -30.75 12.29 -3.45
C ARG A 21 -29.52 11.60 -2.90
N LEU A 22 -28.31 12.15 -3.13
CA LEU A 22 -27.05 11.61 -2.63
C LEU A 22 -26.90 11.73 -1.12
N PHE A 23 -27.38 12.81 -0.52
CA PHE A 23 -27.42 12.95 0.94
C PHE A 23 -28.42 12.00 1.60
N ARG A 24 -29.34 11.43 0.83
CA ARG A 24 -30.27 10.39 1.28
C ARG A 24 -29.78 8.97 0.92
N SER A 25 -28.72 8.85 0.09
CA SER A 25 -28.11 7.56 -0.20
C SER A 25 -27.39 7.04 1.06
N PRO A 26 -27.56 5.77 1.39
CA PRO A 26 -26.85 5.14 2.50
C PRO A 26 -25.33 5.09 2.27
N VAL A 27 -24.87 5.24 1.02
CA VAL A 27 -23.46 5.35 0.66
C VAL A 27 -23.12 6.80 0.37
N GLN A 28 -22.37 7.43 1.25
CA GLN A 28 -21.98 8.84 1.10
C GLN A 28 -20.59 8.96 0.45
N PRO A 29 -20.38 9.95 -0.45
CA PRO A 29 -19.07 10.21 -1.05
C PRO A 29 -17.95 10.43 -0.03
N ALA A 30 -18.25 11.11 1.08
CA ALA A 30 -17.31 11.32 2.18
C ALA A 30 -16.84 10.01 2.82
N GLU A 31 -17.70 8.98 2.88
CA GLU A 31 -17.30 7.66 3.38
C GLU A 31 -16.40 6.94 2.37
N ILE A 32 -16.64 7.10 1.08
CA ILE A 32 -15.77 6.55 0.02
C ILE A 32 -14.37 7.19 0.16
N ALA A 33 -14.29 8.52 0.30
CA ALA A 33 -13.03 9.23 0.48
C ALA A 33 -12.24 8.73 1.71
N LYS A 34 -12.92 8.56 2.86
CA LYS A 34 -12.28 7.99 4.07
C LYS A 34 -11.76 6.56 3.88
N ARG A 35 -12.46 5.74 3.11
CA ARG A 35 -12.01 4.36 2.82
C ARG A 35 -10.82 4.35 1.87
N LEU A 36 -10.80 5.25 0.89
CA LEU A 36 -9.65 5.46 0.01
C LEU A 36 -8.43 5.94 0.79
N GLU A 37 -8.58 6.90 1.71
CA GLU A 37 -7.51 7.35 2.62
C GLU A 37 -6.93 6.17 3.41
N ARG A 38 -7.79 5.37 4.06
CA ARG A 38 -7.34 4.20 4.80
C ARG A 38 -6.65 3.16 3.91
N ALA A 39 -7.16 2.95 2.68
CA ALA A 39 -6.54 2.05 1.72
C ALA A 39 -5.15 2.55 1.32
N MET A 40 -4.97 3.86 1.10
CA MET A 40 -3.69 4.48 0.82
C MET A 40 -2.70 4.27 1.97
N GLU A 41 -3.11 4.57 3.21
CA GLU A 41 -2.26 4.46 4.40
C GLU A 41 -1.91 3.02 4.77
N SER A 42 -2.86 2.10 4.62
CA SER A 42 -2.64 0.69 4.98
C SER A 42 -1.78 -0.08 3.97
N ASN A 43 -1.64 0.44 2.75
CA ASN A 43 -0.89 -0.21 1.68
C ASN A 43 0.31 0.63 1.22
N GLN A 44 0.88 1.37 2.16
CA GLN A 44 2.12 2.09 1.92
C GLN A 44 3.29 1.11 1.84
N THR A 45 4.17 1.34 0.87
CA THR A 45 5.44 0.63 0.73
C THR A 45 6.56 1.54 1.21
N ILE A 46 7.32 1.07 2.18
CA ILE A 46 8.39 1.85 2.79
C ILE A 46 9.66 1.69 1.97
N SER A 47 10.09 2.78 1.33
CA SER A 47 11.41 2.89 0.72
C SER A 47 12.37 3.58 1.68
N VAL A 48 13.67 3.35 1.50
CA VAL A 48 14.76 3.96 2.29
C VAL A 48 14.70 5.49 2.31
N ARG A 49 14.17 6.11 1.24
CA ARG A 49 14.15 7.56 1.08
C ARG A 49 12.75 8.18 1.13
N ARG A 50 11.71 7.37 0.97
CA ARG A 50 10.34 7.87 0.82
C ARG A 50 9.31 6.79 1.13
N VAL A 51 8.11 7.20 1.48
CA VAL A 51 6.96 6.33 1.62
C VAL A 51 6.20 6.36 0.30
N ILE A 52 6.13 5.23 -0.38
CA ILE A 52 5.42 5.10 -1.65
C ILE A 52 4.02 4.58 -1.35
N VAL A 53 3.01 5.22 -1.93
CA VAL A 53 1.62 4.82 -1.77
C VAL A 53 1.01 4.39 -3.11
N PRO A 54 -0.02 3.53 -3.08
CA PRO A 54 -0.73 3.13 -4.28
C PRO A 54 -1.31 4.34 -5.02
N HIS A 55 -1.43 4.21 -6.33
CA HIS A 55 -1.98 5.27 -7.18
C HIS A 55 -3.17 4.80 -8.03
N ARG A 56 -3.57 3.51 -7.95
CA ARG A 56 -4.74 2.97 -8.65
C ARG A 56 -5.68 2.31 -7.67
N TYR A 57 -6.91 2.81 -7.62
CA TYR A 57 -7.94 2.37 -6.71
C TYR A 57 -9.20 2.02 -7.47
N ARG A 58 -9.85 0.93 -7.08
CA ARG A 58 -11.17 0.58 -7.56
C ARG A 58 -12.15 0.49 -6.38
N VAL A 59 -13.23 1.24 -6.46
CA VAL A 59 -14.29 1.27 -5.47
C VAL A 59 -15.44 0.41 -5.97
N TYR A 60 -15.75 -0.65 -5.23
CA TYR A 60 -16.86 -1.54 -5.54
C TYR A 60 -18.05 -1.23 -4.65
N LEU A 61 -19.21 -1.12 -5.29
CA LEU A 61 -20.51 -0.91 -4.66
C LEU A 61 -21.49 -2.00 -5.12
N HIS A 62 -22.48 -2.28 -4.27
CA HIS A 62 -23.61 -3.09 -4.72
C HIS A 62 -24.29 -2.43 -5.93
N PRO A 63 -24.81 -3.18 -6.93
CA PRO A 63 -25.41 -2.62 -8.14
C PRO A 63 -26.55 -1.62 -7.90
N GLN A 64 -27.31 -1.78 -6.83
CA GLN A 64 -28.36 -0.82 -6.48
C GLN A 64 -27.78 0.50 -5.95
N ASP A 65 -26.78 0.43 -5.06
CA ASP A 65 -26.11 1.61 -4.51
C ASP A 65 -25.30 2.33 -5.60
N TYR A 66 -24.71 1.58 -6.55
CA TYR A 66 -24.00 2.15 -7.70
C TYR A 66 -24.92 2.95 -8.63
N ARG A 67 -26.18 2.54 -8.80
CA ARG A 67 -27.18 3.25 -9.62
C ARG A 67 -27.64 4.56 -9.00
N ASP A 68 -27.50 4.72 -7.69
CA ASP A 68 -27.79 5.97 -6.98
C ASP A 68 -26.83 7.11 -7.39
N PHE A 69 -25.69 6.74 -8.00
CA PHE A 69 -24.71 7.68 -8.57
C PHE A 69 -24.88 7.77 -10.10
N PRO A 70 -25.53 8.83 -10.66
CA PRO A 70 -25.61 9.03 -12.09
C PRO A 70 -24.23 9.03 -12.79
N ALA A 71 -24.14 8.56 -14.03
CA ALA A 71 -22.87 8.38 -14.72
C ALA A 71 -21.99 9.64 -14.75
N ARG A 72 -22.58 10.81 -14.99
CA ARG A 72 -21.85 12.10 -14.98
C ARG A 72 -21.25 12.37 -13.60
N LEU A 73 -22.06 12.19 -12.57
CA LEU A 73 -21.64 12.42 -11.19
C LEU A 73 -20.55 11.45 -10.75
N ARG A 74 -20.61 10.17 -11.19
CA ARG A 74 -19.53 9.20 -10.91
C ARG A 74 -18.20 9.68 -11.47
N LEU A 75 -18.18 10.14 -12.72
CA LEU A 75 -16.95 10.65 -13.34
C LEU A 75 -16.38 11.87 -12.61
N ASP A 76 -17.24 12.75 -12.14
CA ASP A 76 -16.82 13.94 -11.38
C ASP A 76 -16.30 13.53 -9.99
N LEU A 77 -16.95 12.59 -9.31
CA LEU A 77 -16.50 12.02 -8.04
C LEU A 77 -15.17 11.24 -8.19
N GLU A 78 -15.00 10.44 -9.23
CA GLU A 78 -13.75 9.71 -9.50
C GLU A 78 -12.57 10.68 -9.66
N ARG A 79 -12.77 11.78 -10.39
CA ARG A 79 -11.75 12.83 -10.57
C ARG A 79 -11.43 13.56 -9.28
N GLU A 80 -12.46 13.91 -8.54
CA GLU A 80 -12.30 14.66 -7.28
C GLU A 80 -11.64 13.80 -6.20
N MET A 81 -12.01 12.52 -6.11
CA MET A 81 -11.33 11.55 -5.21
C MET A 81 -9.87 11.35 -5.60
N ALA A 82 -9.54 11.32 -6.89
CA ALA A 82 -8.16 11.28 -7.34
C ALA A 82 -7.37 12.53 -6.95
N THR A 83 -7.97 13.71 -7.08
CA THR A 83 -7.39 14.99 -6.63
C THR A 83 -7.20 15.00 -5.11
N TYR A 84 -8.21 14.56 -4.36
CA TYR A 84 -8.13 14.42 -2.91
C TYR A 84 -6.96 13.53 -2.46
N LEU A 85 -6.81 12.35 -3.08
CA LEU A 85 -5.70 11.44 -2.77
C LEU A 85 -4.34 12.04 -3.11
N ASN A 86 -4.25 12.80 -4.21
CA ASN A 86 -3.02 13.51 -4.58
C ASN A 86 -2.64 14.56 -3.52
N ASP A 87 -3.60 15.38 -3.11
CA ASP A 87 -3.38 16.42 -2.11
C ASP A 87 -3.04 15.81 -0.74
N LEU A 88 -3.71 14.72 -0.36
CA LEU A 88 -3.43 13.98 0.86
C LEU A 88 -2.00 13.40 0.86
N ALA A 89 -1.57 12.83 -0.27
CA ALA A 89 -0.21 12.32 -0.42
C ALA A 89 0.84 13.44 -0.24
N LEU A 90 0.58 14.62 -0.80
CA LEU A 90 1.44 15.79 -0.62
C LEU A 90 1.48 16.25 0.85
N GLU A 91 0.34 16.34 1.52
CA GLU A 91 0.24 16.73 2.94
C GLU A 91 1.00 15.75 3.86
N ARG A 92 0.90 14.45 3.58
CA ARG A 92 1.54 13.38 4.36
C ARG A 92 2.99 13.10 3.93
N LYS A 93 3.50 13.84 2.93
CA LYS A 93 4.83 13.62 2.31
C LYS A 93 5.00 12.20 1.76
N PHE A 94 3.93 11.63 1.27
CA PHE A 94 3.95 10.37 0.53
C PHE A 94 4.37 10.59 -0.92
N THR A 95 4.95 9.57 -1.53
CA THR A 95 5.33 9.57 -2.93
C THR A 95 4.33 8.77 -3.74
N LEU A 96 3.76 9.40 -4.74
CA LEU A 96 2.97 8.75 -5.77
C LEU A 96 3.85 8.51 -7.00
N LEU A 97 3.81 7.31 -7.57
CA LEU A 97 4.56 6.98 -8.79
C LEU A 97 3.89 7.52 -10.05
N GLU A 98 2.56 7.62 -10.02
CA GLU A 98 1.70 8.22 -11.05
C GLU A 98 0.61 9.03 -10.37
N HIS A 99 -0.08 9.87 -11.14
CA HIS A 99 -1.26 10.58 -10.64
C HIS A 99 -2.32 9.55 -10.23
N PRO A 100 -2.97 9.71 -9.06
CA PRO A 100 -3.98 8.78 -8.58
C PRO A 100 -5.10 8.58 -9.59
N LYS A 101 -5.58 7.35 -9.69
CA LYS A 101 -6.76 6.97 -10.48
C LYS A 101 -7.73 6.26 -9.58
N VAL A 102 -8.95 6.73 -9.55
CA VAL A 102 -10.06 6.11 -8.82
C VAL A 102 -11.13 5.74 -9.84
N LEU A 103 -11.56 4.48 -9.82
CA LEU A 103 -12.65 3.98 -10.65
C LEU A 103 -13.75 3.40 -9.76
N MET A 104 -14.99 3.74 -10.04
CA MET A 104 -16.15 3.15 -9.38
C MET A 104 -16.73 2.04 -10.24
N SER A 105 -17.01 0.88 -9.63
CA SER A 105 -17.55 -0.29 -10.31
C SER A 105 -18.65 -0.93 -9.49
N GLU A 106 -19.59 -1.60 -10.14
CA GLU A 106 -20.58 -2.41 -9.45
C GLU A 106 -20.10 -3.84 -9.26
N ASP A 107 -20.41 -4.43 -8.10
CA ASP A 107 -20.16 -5.84 -7.81
C ASP A 107 -21.33 -6.41 -6.97
N PRO A 108 -22.08 -7.41 -7.48
CA PRO A 108 -23.16 -8.04 -6.74
C PRO A 108 -22.72 -8.77 -5.45
N ALA A 109 -21.43 -9.11 -5.33
CA ALA A 109 -20.88 -9.76 -4.15
C ALA A 109 -20.71 -8.78 -2.97
N VAL A 110 -20.68 -7.46 -3.24
CA VAL A 110 -20.62 -6.43 -2.20
C VAL A 110 -21.99 -6.28 -1.55
N PRO A 111 -22.10 -6.41 -0.22
CA PRO A 111 -23.36 -6.18 0.49
C PRO A 111 -23.87 -4.75 0.28
N ARG A 112 -25.21 -4.59 0.28
CA ARG A 112 -25.82 -3.26 0.21
C ARG A 112 -25.32 -2.33 1.31
N HIS A 113 -25.18 -1.05 0.96
CA HIS A 113 -24.74 0.01 1.89
C HIS A 113 -23.32 -0.19 2.42
N THR A 114 -22.52 -0.99 1.71
CA THR A 114 -21.10 -1.19 1.99
C THR A 114 -20.24 -0.72 0.82
N ILE A 115 -19.02 -0.32 1.15
CA ILE A 115 -18.01 0.13 0.19
C ILE A 115 -16.82 -0.81 0.32
N GLN A 116 -16.38 -1.40 -0.78
CA GLN A 116 -15.10 -2.12 -0.85
C GLN A 116 -14.14 -1.33 -1.73
N VAL A 117 -12.89 -1.23 -1.27
CA VAL A 117 -11.81 -0.59 -2.02
C VAL A 117 -10.76 -1.62 -2.32
N ALA A 118 -10.43 -1.80 -3.59
CA ALA A 118 -9.31 -2.60 -4.05
C ALA A 118 -8.21 -1.70 -4.61
N ILE A 119 -6.97 -2.14 -4.46
CA ILE A 119 -5.80 -1.51 -5.05
C ILE A 119 -5.39 -2.33 -6.27
N GLU A 120 -5.21 -1.67 -7.40
CA GLU A 120 -4.68 -2.30 -8.59
C GLU A 120 -3.16 -2.12 -8.61
N THR A 121 -2.43 -3.21 -8.41
CA THR A 121 -1.01 -3.27 -8.68
C THR A 121 -0.82 -3.47 -10.18
N ALA A 122 -0.12 -2.55 -10.84
CA ALA A 122 0.29 -2.74 -12.22
C ALA A 122 1.41 -3.79 -12.24
N ASP A 123 1.08 -5.04 -12.50
CA ASP A 123 2.07 -6.02 -12.92
C ASP A 123 2.47 -5.71 -14.38
N PRO A 124 3.71 -5.31 -14.66
CA PRO A 124 4.15 -5.07 -16.03
C PRO A 124 4.28 -6.34 -16.88
N HIS A 125 3.93 -7.52 -16.33
CA HIS A 125 4.08 -8.83 -16.97
C HIS A 125 2.80 -9.65 -17.06
N ALA A 126 1.63 -9.09 -16.76
CA ALA A 126 0.37 -9.76 -17.05
C ALA A 126 -0.06 -9.42 -18.49
N GLY A 127 0.57 -10.08 -19.45
CA GLY A 127 -0.08 -10.44 -20.70
C GLY A 127 -1.18 -11.44 -20.33
N ASP A 128 -2.41 -11.09 -20.62
CA ASP A 128 -3.62 -11.92 -20.71
C ASP A 128 -3.84 -12.99 -19.65
N ALA A 129 -4.82 -12.74 -18.84
CA ALA A 129 -5.61 -13.59 -17.94
C ALA A 129 -5.33 -13.43 -16.43
N ASN A 130 -6.35 -12.91 -15.76
CA ASN A 130 -6.52 -12.76 -14.31
C ASN A 130 -5.71 -11.62 -13.66
N SER A 131 -6.29 -10.43 -13.72
CA SER A 131 -6.03 -9.37 -12.74
C SER A 131 -6.23 -9.95 -11.33
N SER A 132 -5.14 -10.14 -10.60
CA SER A 132 -5.23 -10.48 -9.18
C SER A 132 -5.77 -9.27 -8.44
N THR A 133 -7.09 -9.14 -8.44
CA THR A 133 -7.81 -8.19 -7.61
C THR A 133 -7.70 -8.69 -6.18
N GLN A 134 -6.76 -8.16 -5.40
CA GLN A 134 -6.82 -8.38 -3.96
C GLN A 134 -8.03 -7.62 -3.42
N VAL A 135 -9.14 -8.35 -3.32
CA VAL A 135 -10.32 -7.87 -2.62
C VAL A 135 -9.96 -7.82 -1.14
N LEU A 136 -9.71 -6.62 -0.63
CA LEU A 136 -9.58 -6.40 0.80
C LEU A 136 -10.97 -6.55 1.43
N SER A 137 -11.35 -7.79 1.69
CA SER A 137 -12.45 -8.07 2.60
C SER A 137 -12.09 -7.46 3.95
N ALA A 138 -12.94 -6.57 4.46
CA ALA A 138 -12.76 -5.88 5.74
C ALA A 138 -12.92 -6.83 6.96
N THR A 139 -12.42 -8.05 6.86
CA THR A 139 -12.43 -9.03 7.93
C THR A 139 -11.09 -9.77 7.97
N GLY A 140 -10.16 -9.23 8.73
CA GLY A 140 -9.29 -10.09 9.52
C GLY A 140 -8.00 -10.62 8.92
N GLN A 141 -7.24 -9.86 8.12
CA GLN A 141 -5.83 -10.21 7.86
C GLN A 141 -4.86 -9.05 8.06
N GLN A 142 -5.23 -8.12 8.91
CA GLN A 142 -4.28 -7.15 9.46
C GLN A 142 -3.83 -7.69 10.83
N HIS A 143 -2.51 -7.78 11.03
CA HIS A 143 -1.85 -7.97 12.33
C HIS A 143 -1.79 -9.40 12.89
N ALA A 144 -1.19 -10.33 12.16
CA ALA A 144 -0.71 -11.55 12.82
C ALA A 144 0.42 -11.28 13.84
N ASN A 145 1.13 -10.16 13.74
CA ASN A 145 2.23 -9.81 14.65
C ASN A 145 1.84 -8.92 15.84
N ALA A 146 0.68 -8.27 15.84
CA ALA A 146 0.23 -7.47 16.99
C ALA A 146 -0.18 -8.30 18.20
N ARG A 147 -0.37 -9.61 18.05
CA ARG A 147 -0.78 -10.50 19.15
C ARG A 147 0.37 -11.08 19.98
N ASN A 148 1.63 -10.93 19.55
CA ASN A 148 2.77 -11.49 20.29
C ASN A 148 3.72 -10.46 20.90
N GLY A 149 3.43 -9.17 20.90
CA GLY A 149 4.24 -8.15 21.58
C GLY A 149 5.69 -7.99 21.05
N ARG A 150 6.07 -8.68 19.97
CA ARG A 150 7.40 -8.56 19.38
C ARG A 150 7.34 -7.68 18.15
N THR A 151 8.11 -6.60 18.19
CA THR A 151 8.26 -5.66 17.08
C THR A 151 9.60 -5.93 16.39
N ALA A 152 9.58 -6.57 15.22
CA ALA A 152 10.78 -6.72 14.39
C ALA A 152 10.87 -5.60 13.35
N ALA A 153 12.08 -5.17 13.03
CA ALA A 153 12.36 -4.14 12.03
C ALA A 153 13.72 -4.35 11.36
N LEU A 154 13.87 -3.77 10.17
CA LEU A 154 15.16 -3.50 9.57
C LEU A 154 15.52 -2.04 9.76
N LEU A 155 16.77 -1.78 10.16
CA LEU A 155 17.34 -0.45 10.23
C LEU A 155 18.31 -0.24 9.07
N ILE A 156 18.27 0.92 8.46
CA ILE A 156 19.23 1.33 7.45
C ILE A 156 19.71 2.74 7.74
N GLU A 157 21.01 2.94 7.63
CA GLU A 157 21.60 4.27 7.71
C GLU A 157 21.58 4.93 6.33
N THR A 158 21.04 6.14 6.28
CA THR A 158 20.97 6.96 5.07
C THR A 158 21.55 8.33 5.32
N THR A 159 21.74 9.12 4.27
CA THR A 159 22.17 10.54 4.38
C THR A 159 21.19 11.40 5.21
N GLY A 160 19.94 10.92 5.40
CA GLY A 160 18.91 11.58 6.22
C GLY A 160 18.81 11.04 7.66
N GLY A 161 19.66 10.09 8.05
CA GLY A 161 19.66 9.43 9.36
C GLY A 161 19.25 7.96 9.32
N MET A 162 18.98 7.40 10.49
CA MET A 162 18.55 6.01 10.64
C MET A 162 17.08 5.85 10.30
N HIS A 163 16.79 5.01 9.31
CA HIS A 163 15.41 4.63 8.94
C HIS A 163 15.06 3.26 9.50
N ARG A 164 13.94 3.18 10.20
CA ARG A 164 13.40 1.95 10.77
C ARG A 164 12.22 1.46 9.93
N MET A 165 12.37 0.27 9.35
CA MET A 165 11.36 -0.40 8.51
C MET A 165 10.74 -1.56 9.31
N PRO A 166 9.50 -1.43 9.80
CA PRO A 166 8.85 -2.48 10.59
C PRO A 166 8.49 -3.68 9.72
N LEU A 167 8.71 -4.90 10.25
CA LEU A 167 8.36 -6.15 9.59
C LEU A 167 6.96 -6.59 10.03
N ALA A 168 5.93 -6.06 9.39
CA ALA A 168 4.54 -6.26 9.77
C ALA A 168 3.91 -7.54 9.19
N SER A 169 4.54 -8.18 8.19
CA SER A 169 4.01 -9.36 7.51
C SER A 169 4.88 -10.59 7.74
N THR A 170 4.26 -11.78 7.60
CA THR A 170 4.97 -13.06 7.69
C THR A 170 5.81 -13.40 6.46
N LEU A 171 5.56 -12.71 5.36
CA LEU A 171 6.30 -12.81 4.10
C LEU A 171 6.49 -11.39 3.58
N LEU A 172 7.75 -11.01 3.29
CA LEU A 172 8.14 -9.71 2.75
C LEU A 172 9.20 -9.90 1.68
N THR A 173 9.07 -9.18 0.59
CA THR A 173 10.05 -9.13 -0.49
C THR A 173 10.91 -7.88 -0.37
N ILE A 174 12.21 -8.02 -0.68
CA ILE A 174 13.19 -6.94 -0.61
C ILE A 174 13.91 -6.81 -1.95
N GLY A 175 14.05 -5.59 -2.44
CA GLY A 175 14.80 -5.34 -3.66
C GLY A 175 14.70 -3.89 -4.11
N ARG A 176 15.38 -3.52 -5.21
CA ARG A 176 15.28 -2.16 -5.76
C ARG A 176 14.09 -1.98 -6.71
N GLY A 177 13.44 -3.06 -7.11
CA GLY A 177 12.24 -3.01 -7.94
C GLY A 177 11.04 -2.52 -7.14
N LEU A 178 10.14 -1.78 -7.81
CA LEU A 178 8.96 -1.17 -7.17
C LEU A 178 7.90 -2.19 -6.73
N ASN A 179 8.04 -3.47 -7.12
CA ASN A 179 7.12 -4.55 -6.77
C ASN A 179 7.49 -5.24 -5.45
N ASN A 180 8.51 -4.76 -4.74
CA ASN A 180 8.89 -5.31 -3.44
C ASN A 180 8.18 -4.59 -2.30
N ASP A 181 7.96 -5.31 -1.20
CA ASP A 181 7.39 -4.75 0.04
C ASP A 181 8.37 -3.77 0.70
N ILE A 182 9.68 -4.06 0.60
CA ILE A 182 10.77 -3.19 1.05
C ILE A 182 11.60 -2.80 -0.16
N ILE A 183 11.50 -1.53 -0.55
CA ILE A 183 12.21 -0.99 -1.72
C ILE A 183 13.50 -0.33 -1.27
N LEU A 184 14.62 -0.88 -1.74
CA LEU A 184 15.96 -0.36 -1.51
C LEU A 184 16.50 0.27 -2.80
N GLU A 185 16.39 1.60 -2.94
CA GLU A 185 16.77 2.34 -4.16
C GLU A 185 18.31 2.48 -4.26
N ASP A 186 19.00 1.34 -4.32
CA ASP A 186 20.45 1.25 -4.47
C ASP A 186 20.78 0.37 -5.69
N PRO A 187 21.65 0.83 -6.61
CA PRO A 187 21.99 0.08 -7.82
C PRO A 187 22.69 -1.26 -7.55
N ARG A 188 23.32 -1.43 -6.38
CA ARG A 188 23.95 -2.68 -5.94
C ARG A 188 22.94 -3.76 -5.59
N VAL A 189 21.70 -3.37 -5.23
CA VAL A 189 20.62 -4.27 -4.88
C VAL A 189 19.91 -4.75 -6.15
N SER A 190 19.65 -6.05 -6.28
CA SER A 190 18.89 -6.63 -7.39
C SER A 190 17.43 -6.16 -7.38
N ARG A 191 16.73 -6.23 -8.54
CA ARG A 191 15.30 -5.85 -8.62
C ARG A 191 14.45 -6.62 -7.62
N ASN A 192 14.62 -7.95 -7.56
CA ASN A 192 14.13 -8.83 -6.51
C ASN A 192 15.39 -9.42 -5.87
N HIS A 193 15.71 -9.03 -4.64
CA HIS A 193 16.98 -9.41 -4.03
C HIS A 193 16.83 -10.51 -3.01
N ALA A 194 15.98 -10.33 -2.04
CA ALA A 194 15.79 -11.27 -0.97
C ALA A 194 14.31 -11.37 -0.55
N GLN A 195 13.99 -12.42 0.18
CA GLN A 195 12.68 -12.63 0.77
C GLN A 195 12.84 -12.91 2.26
N LEU A 196 12.09 -12.16 3.08
CA LEU A 196 11.96 -12.43 4.51
C LEU A 196 10.73 -13.29 4.77
N ARG A 197 10.88 -14.31 5.60
CA ARG A 197 9.78 -15.18 6.04
C ARG A 197 9.80 -15.32 7.54
N TYR A 198 8.65 -15.19 8.18
CA TYR A 198 8.48 -15.51 9.59
C TYR A 198 7.98 -16.95 9.73
N LYS A 199 8.87 -17.83 10.21
CA LYS A 199 8.57 -19.26 10.39
C LYS A 199 9.25 -19.76 11.68
N SER A 200 8.60 -20.67 12.39
CA SER A 200 9.13 -21.26 13.63
C SER A 200 9.55 -20.21 14.67
N ARG A 201 8.77 -19.11 14.78
CA ARG A 201 8.97 -17.99 15.71
C ARG A 201 10.27 -17.19 15.45
N ARG A 202 10.81 -17.22 14.22
CA ARG A 202 11.99 -16.46 13.78
C ARG A 202 11.79 -15.90 12.39
N PHE A 203 12.47 -14.81 12.09
CA PHE A 203 12.61 -14.34 10.73
C PHE A 203 13.74 -15.09 10.03
N TRP A 204 13.48 -15.47 8.79
CA TRP A 204 14.43 -16.10 7.88
C TRP A 204 14.59 -15.19 6.67
N ILE A 205 15.82 -15.02 6.20
CA ILE A 205 16.12 -14.34 4.95
C ILE A 205 16.61 -15.35 3.93
N ASN A 206 16.09 -15.22 2.69
CA ASN A 206 16.47 -16.07 1.57
C ASN A 206 16.93 -15.19 0.40
N ASP A 207 18.12 -15.44 -0.14
CA ASP A 207 18.63 -14.81 -1.36
C ASP A 207 17.88 -15.33 -2.59
N LEU A 208 17.46 -14.48 -3.49
CA LEU A 208 16.70 -14.85 -4.70
C LEU A 208 17.61 -15.05 -5.93
N GLY A 209 18.81 -15.56 -5.72
CA GLY A 209 19.80 -15.82 -6.78
C GLY A 209 20.45 -14.55 -7.31
N THR A 210 20.80 -13.64 -6.41
CA THR A 210 21.35 -12.34 -6.76
C THR A 210 22.80 -12.38 -7.24
N THR A 211 23.18 -11.45 -8.10
CA THR A 211 24.55 -11.37 -8.63
C THR A 211 25.56 -10.98 -7.54
N ASN A 212 25.21 -10.00 -6.72
CA ASN A 212 26.10 -9.48 -5.68
C ASN A 212 25.99 -10.23 -4.35
N GLY A 213 24.96 -11.05 -4.19
CA GLY A 213 24.76 -11.91 -3.02
C GLY A 213 24.16 -11.20 -1.80
N THR A 214 23.64 -12.02 -0.90
CA THR A 214 23.18 -11.66 0.44
C THR A 214 24.16 -12.17 1.47
N PHE A 215 24.50 -11.34 2.47
CA PHE A 215 25.44 -11.66 3.52
C PHE A 215 24.83 -11.34 4.88
N ILE A 216 25.16 -12.16 5.90
CA ILE A 216 24.87 -11.88 7.30
C ILE A 216 26.17 -11.85 8.06
N ASN A 217 26.47 -10.74 8.75
CA ASN A 217 27.71 -10.53 9.50
C ASN A 217 28.98 -10.83 8.66
N GLY A 218 28.93 -10.52 7.36
CA GLY A 218 30.02 -10.75 6.41
C GLY A 218 30.06 -12.15 5.79
N GLU A 219 29.24 -13.09 6.22
CA GLU A 219 29.16 -14.44 5.66
C GLU A 219 28.08 -14.53 4.58
N ARG A 220 28.40 -15.03 3.40
CA ARG A 220 27.45 -15.20 2.29
C ARG A 220 26.45 -16.30 2.59
N ILE A 221 25.17 -16.01 2.38
CA ILE A 221 24.08 -16.96 2.65
C ILE A 221 23.22 -17.19 1.41
N SER A 222 22.58 -18.36 1.34
CA SER A 222 21.41 -18.62 0.49
C SER A 222 20.11 -18.50 1.27
N GLU A 223 20.08 -19.05 2.49
CA GLU A 223 18.99 -18.90 3.46
C GLU A 223 19.59 -18.95 4.88
N ALA A 224 19.14 -18.09 5.78
CA ALA A 224 19.53 -18.09 7.18
C ALA A 224 18.47 -17.50 8.10
N ASP A 225 18.45 -17.90 9.38
CA ASP A 225 17.65 -17.26 10.43
C ASP A 225 18.32 -15.97 10.91
N LEU A 226 17.50 -14.97 11.23
CA LEU A 226 17.96 -13.67 11.71
C LEU A 226 17.87 -13.59 13.23
N ARG A 227 18.87 -12.92 13.82
CA ARG A 227 18.94 -12.61 15.25
C ARG A 227 19.05 -11.12 15.44
N HIS A 228 18.53 -10.65 16.57
CA HIS A 228 18.68 -9.24 16.93
C HIS A 228 20.15 -8.79 16.86
N GLY A 229 20.40 -7.69 16.15
CA GLY A 229 21.72 -7.13 15.92
C GLY A 229 22.44 -7.66 14.69
N ASP A 230 21.90 -8.65 13.98
CA ASP A 230 22.54 -9.11 12.74
C ASP A 230 22.63 -8.01 11.68
N VAL A 231 23.83 -7.88 11.10
CA VAL A 231 24.08 -6.99 9.96
C VAL A 231 23.86 -7.75 8.68
N ILE A 232 22.85 -7.34 7.92
CA ILE A 232 22.49 -7.92 6.63
C ILE A 232 23.05 -7.03 5.54
N SER A 233 23.85 -7.60 4.64
CA SER A 233 24.34 -6.88 3.46
C SER A 233 23.69 -7.43 2.20
N LEU A 234 22.98 -6.55 1.48
CA LEU A 234 22.31 -6.85 0.23
C LEU A 234 23.08 -6.19 -0.92
N GLY A 235 23.97 -6.97 -1.53
CA GLY A 235 24.85 -6.45 -2.59
C GLY A 235 25.82 -5.37 -2.12
N GLY A 236 26.12 -5.26 -0.82
CA GLY A 236 26.95 -4.25 -0.22
C GLY A 236 26.19 -3.06 0.40
N LEU A 237 24.87 -3.09 0.40
CA LEU A 237 24.03 -2.19 1.18
C LEU A 237 23.73 -2.85 2.53
N GLU A 238 24.12 -2.21 3.63
CA GLU A 238 23.99 -2.77 4.97
C GLU A 238 22.70 -2.33 5.66
N LEU A 239 22.08 -3.29 6.33
CA LEU A 239 20.87 -3.15 7.15
C LEU A 239 21.10 -3.89 8.47
N THR A 240 20.55 -3.39 9.57
CA THR A 240 20.60 -4.08 10.86
C THR A 240 19.21 -4.65 11.18
N PHE A 241 19.15 -5.91 11.58
CA PHE A 241 17.91 -6.53 12.04
C PHE A 241 17.69 -6.27 13.52
N GLU A 242 16.52 -5.75 13.88
CA GLU A 242 16.07 -5.58 15.25
C GLU A 242 14.86 -6.46 15.55
N GLU A 243 14.88 -7.14 16.70
CA GLU A 243 13.75 -7.85 17.27
C GLU A 243 13.64 -7.49 18.76
N GLY A 244 12.51 -6.89 19.15
CA GLY A 244 12.21 -6.48 20.53
C GLY A 244 11.07 -7.25 21.16
#